data_bc6cda00471ed2c7bae33e18557f48b2
#
_entry.id   bc6cda00471ed2c7bae33e18557f48b2
#
_cell.length_a   1.000
_cell.length_b   1.000
_cell.length_c   1.000
_cell.angle_alpha   90.00
_cell.angle_beta   90.00
_cell.angle_gamma   90.00
#
_symmetry.space_group_name_H-M   'P 1'
#
loop_
_entity.id
_entity.type
_entity.pdbx_description
1 polymer ?
#
loop_
_entity_poly.entity_id
_entity_poly.type
_entity_poly.pdbx_seq_one_letter_code
_entity_poly.pdbx_strand_id
1 'polypeptide(L)'
;VGFVLLAFVSGYSNGNFNLVVDAYSAGMFYIVTYVLTTLVNFGVIMLLSYEGFECENIQDLSGLNQSRPLYAGVMAVSLLSLAGVPPMVGFYAKLTVLQVLVASGQTFQIGLAIFAVLMSLIGAFYYLRVIKVMYFDAPNPQLPKELHAGLDVRAVLSINGALVLLFGLMPAGLMAICAFAIHRMLNA
;
A
#
# COMPACT_ATOMS: atom_id res chain seq x y z
N VAL A 1 0.65 2.73 -9.25
CA VAL A 1 -0.05 2.90 -10.54
C VAL A 1 0.28 1.75 -11.51
N GLY A 2 1.56 1.33 -11.66
CA GLY A 2 1.94 0.26 -12.60
C GLY A 2 1.15 -1.04 -12.46
N PHE A 3 0.92 -1.54 -11.23
CA PHE A 3 0.11 -2.74 -11.00
C PHE A 3 -1.34 -2.61 -11.46
N VAL A 4 -1.92 -1.41 -11.39
CA VAL A 4 -3.28 -1.15 -11.92
C VAL A 4 -3.30 -1.28 -13.43
N LEU A 5 -2.29 -0.71 -14.10
CA LEU A 5 -2.16 -0.83 -15.56
C LEU A 5 -1.97 -2.29 -16.00
N LEU A 6 -1.21 -3.07 -15.23
CA LEU A 6 -1.04 -4.51 -15.49
C LEU A 6 -2.37 -5.27 -15.39
N ALA A 7 -3.21 -4.93 -14.41
CA ALA A 7 -4.55 -5.52 -14.30
C ALA A 7 -5.41 -5.17 -15.52
N PHE A 8 -5.39 -3.92 -16.00
CA PHE A 8 -6.14 -3.52 -17.18
C PHE A 8 -5.63 -4.19 -18.47
N VAL A 9 -4.31 -4.32 -18.64
CA VAL A 9 -3.72 -5.03 -19.78
C VAL A 9 -4.17 -6.49 -19.79
N SER A 10 -4.20 -7.15 -18.64
CA SER A 10 -4.69 -8.52 -18.52
C SER A 10 -6.17 -8.64 -18.86
N GLY A 11 -7.01 -7.72 -18.38
CA GLY A 11 -8.43 -7.70 -18.66
C GLY A 11 -8.74 -7.48 -20.15
N TYR A 12 -8.04 -6.55 -20.79
CA TYR A 12 -8.26 -6.23 -22.21
C TYR A 12 -7.87 -7.36 -23.17
N SER A 13 -6.79 -8.08 -22.86
CA SER A 13 -6.22 -9.08 -23.80
C SER A 13 -6.88 -10.48 -23.71
N ASN A 14 -7.75 -10.70 -22.72
CA ASN A 14 -8.42 -11.99 -22.52
C ASN A 14 -9.86 -11.96 -23.03
N GLY A 15 -10.16 -12.79 -24.03
CA GLY A 15 -11.53 -13.00 -24.54
C GLY A 15 -12.46 -13.79 -23.60
N ASN A 16 -11.96 -14.23 -22.42
CA ASN A 16 -12.74 -14.96 -21.43
C ASN A 16 -13.32 -14.00 -20.38
N PHE A 17 -14.64 -13.90 -20.32
CA PHE A 17 -15.35 -12.99 -19.42
C PHE A 17 -14.93 -13.14 -17.94
N ASN A 18 -14.73 -14.35 -17.45
CA ASN A 18 -14.32 -14.58 -16.06
C ASN A 18 -12.93 -13.98 -15.77
N LEU A 19 -11.97 -14.15 -16.69
CA LEU A 19 -10.63 -13.57 -16.56
C LEU A 19 -10.67 -12.02 -16.61
N VAL A 20 -11.58 -11.45 -17.38
CA VAL A 20 -11.82 -10.00 -17.43
C VAL A 20 -12.34 -9.50 -16.08
N VAL A 21 -13.33 -10.19 -15.51
CA VAL A 21 -13.89 -9.85 -14.18
C VAL A 21 -12.80 -9.93 -13.11
N ASP A 22 -12.02 -11.01 -13.11
CA ASP A 22 -10.93 -11.21 -12.13
C ASP A 22 -9.85 -10.12 -12.25
N ALA A 23 -9.48 -9.76 -13.48
CA ALA A 23 -8.48 -8.74 -13.75
C ALA A 23 -8.89 -7.36 -13.23
N TYR A 24 -10.10 -6.92 -13.56
CA TYR A 24 -10.60 -5.62 -13.11
C TYR A 24 -10.88 -5.62 -11.60
N SER A 25 -11.32 -6.74 -11.04
CA SER A 25 -11.51 -6.89 -9.60
C SER A 25 -10.18 -6.79 -8.84
N ALA A 26 -9.12 -7.42 -9.36
CA ALA A 26 -7.77 -7.30 -8.81
C ALA A 26 -7.25 -5.87 -8.89
N GLY A 27 -7.49 -5.18 -10.02
CA GLY A 27 -7.15 -3.78 -10.19
C GLY A 27 -7.88 -2.87 -9.20
N MET A 28 -9.19 -3.06 -9.02
CA MET A 28 -10.00 -2.30 -8.06
C MET A 28 -9.54 -2.55 -6.61
N PHE A 29 -9.30 -3.81 -6.24
CA PHE A 29 -8.77 -4.17 -4.93
C PHE A 29 -7.41 -3.50 -4.68
N TYR A 30 -6.52 -3.49 -5.69
CA TYR A 30 -5.23 -2.82 -5.59
C TYR A 30 -5.38 -1.31 -5.37
N ILE A 31 -6.28 -0.62 -6.09
CA ILE A 31 -6.51 0.83 -5.93
C ILE A 31 -6.98 1.13 -4.51
N VAL A 32 -7.99 0.43 -4.01
CA VAL A 32 -8.55 0.65 -2.67
C VAL A 32 -7.47 0.48 -1.60
N THR A 33 -6.71 -0.61 -1.68
CA THR A 33 -5.63 -0.89 -0.71
C THR A 33 -4.48 0.11 -0.81
N TYR A 34 -4.15 0.56 -2.02
CA TYR A 34 -3.13 1.58 -2.25
C TYR A 34 -3.53 2.93 -1.64
N VAL A 35 -4.78 3.35 -1.82
CA VAL A 35 -5.29 4.60 -1.21
C VAL A 35 -5.21 4.53 0.31
N LEU A 36 -5.68 3.43 0.93
CA LEU A 36 -5.61 3.25 2.37
C LEU A 36 -4.17 3.35 2.91
N THR A 37 -3.22 2.70 2.25
CA THR A 37 -1.82 2.71 2.69
C THR A 37 -1.13 4.06 2.49
N THR A 38 -1.42 4.75 1.39
CA THR A 38 -0.81 6.06 1.10
C THR A 38 -1.37 7.16 1.99
N LEU A 39 -2.65 7.13 2.32
CA LEU A 39 -3.26 8.09 3.26
C LEU A 39 -2.57 8.10 4.62
N VAL A 40 -2.21 6.93 5.15
CA VAL A 40 -1.45 6.84 6.41
C VAL A 40 -0.09 7.52 6.29
N ASN A 41 0.68 7.17 5.26
CA ASN A 41 2.04 7.67 5.12
C ASN A 41 2.07 9.20 4.96
N PHE A 42 1.24 9.73 4.06
CA PHE A 42 1.15 11.18 3.88
C PHE A 42 0.54 11.88 5.08
N GLY A 43 -0.44 11.27 5.74
CA GLY A 43 -1.03 11.82 6.95
C GLY A 43 -0.03 11.97 8.09
N VAL A 44 0.87 11.00 8.27
CA VAL A 44 1.95 11.10 9.26
C VAL A 44 2.97 12.18 8.86
N ILE A 45 3.40 12.23 7.59
CA ILE A 45 4.33 13.27 7.11
C ILE A 45 3.75 14.67 7.30
N MET A 46 2.50 14.89 6.92
CA MET A 46 1.82 16.18 7.11
C MET A 46 1.71 16.56 8.59
N LEU A 47 1.45 15.57 9.45
CA LEU A 47 1.37 15.81 10.89
C LEU A 47 2.73 16.20 11.52
N LEU A 48 3.82 15.68 10.96
CA LEU A 48 5.18 16.01 11.42
C LEU A 48 5.67 17.35 10.89
N SER A 49 5.09 17.85 9.80
CA SER A 49 5.41 19.13 9.21
C SER A 49 4.68 20.27 9.96
N TYR A 50 5.38 21.34 10.29
CA TYR A 50 4.83 22.53 10.97
C TYR A 50 5.56 23.79 10.50
N GLU A 51 5.12 24.96 10.91
CA GLU A 51 5.74 26.24 10.52
C GLU A 51 7.24 26.27 10.86
N GLY A 52 8.07 26.37 9.82
CA GLY A 52 9.53 26.38 9.93
C GLY A 52 10.21 25.02 9.87
N PHE A 53 9.45 23.93 9.80
CA PHE A 53 9.99 22.58 9.58
C PHE A 53 9.09 21.78 8.63
N GLU A 54 9.61 21.46 7.45
CA GLU A 54 8.97 20.59 6.48
C GLU A 54 9.68 19.23 6.46
N CYS A 55 8.92 18.15 6.61
CA CYS A 55 9.44 16.78 6.61
C CYS A 55 9.64 16.30 5.16
N GLU A 56 10.70 16.77 4.49
CA GLU A 56 10.96 16.49 3.07
C GLU A 56 11.97 15.36 2.86
N ASN A 57 12.90 15.18 3.80
CA ASN A 57 13.95 14.20 3.69
C ASN A 57 13.67 12.97 4.54
N ILE A 58 14.18 11.81 4.12
CA ILE A 58 14.07 10.57 4.91
C ILE A 58 14.72 10.74 6.30
N GLN A 59 15.78 11.52 6.40
CA GLN A 59 16.49 11.79 7.65
C GLN A 59 15.64 12.59 8.66
N ASP A 60 14.64 13.32 8.19
CA ASP A 60 13.72 14.06 9.06
C ASP A 60 12.87 13.12 9.92
N LEU A 61 12.71 11.86 9.48
CA LEU A 61 12.02 10.79 10.21
C LEU A 61 12.93 10.03 11.17
N SER A 62 14.23 10.40 11.31
CA SER A 62 15.19 9.67 12.14
C SER A 62 14.72 9.53 13.58
N GLY A 63 14.76 8.29 14.09
CA GLY A 63 14.39 7.97 15.46
C GLY A 63 12.95 8.28 15.84
N LEU A 64 12.04 8.38 14.86
CA LEU A 64 10.62 8.66 15.09
C LEU A 64 10.00 7.67 16.09
N ASN A 65 10.43 6.41 16.10
CA ASN A 65 9.94 5.42 17.06
C ASN A 65 10.27 5.76 18.52
N GLN A 66 11.39 6.41 18.78
CA GLN A 66 11.79 6.77 20.14
C GLN A 66 10.97 7.96 20.67
N SER A 67 10.65 8.91 19.80
CA SER A 67 9.87 10.09 20.16
C SER A 67 8.37 9.86 20.07
N ARG A 68 7.90 9.05 19.09
CA ARG A 68 6.48 8.89 18.74
C ARG A 68 6.16 7.49 18.23
N PRO A 69 6.15 6.47 19.11
CA PRO A 69 6.03 5.07 18.70
C PRO A 69 4.73 4.74 17.96
N LEU A 70 3.62 5.41 18.28
CA LEU A 70 2.34 5.18 17.60
C LEU A 70 2.42 5.56 16.11
N TYR A 71 2.90 6.75 15.79
CA TYR A 71 2.99 7.21 14.39
C TYR A 71 4.05 6.43 13.60
N ALA A 72 5.17 6.10 14.25
CA ALA A 72 6.19 5.22 13.68
C ALA A 72 5.62 3.83 13.38
N GLY A 73 4.83 3.26 14.29
CA GLY A 73 4.21 1.95 14.11
C GLY A 73 3.20 1.93 12.97
N VAL A 74 2.28 2.90 12.95
CA VAL A 74 1.25 3.02 11.90
C VAL A 74 1.91 3.24 10.53
N MET A 75 2.93 4.10 10.46
CA MET A 75 3.69 4.34 9.22
C MET A 75 4.47 3.10 8.78
N ALA A 76 5.10 2.37 9.71
CA ALA A 76 5.83 1.15 9.39
C ALA A 76 4.91 0.06 8.82
N VAL A 77 3.74 -0.15 9.41
CA VAL A 77 2.72 -1.09 8.90
C VAL A 77 2.32 -0.74 7.46
N SER A 78 2.07 0.53 7.17
CA SER A 78 1.69 0.95 5.82
C SER A 78 2.86 0.87 4.83
N LEU A 79 4.11 1.18 5.23
CA LEU A 79 5.29 1.01 4.40
C LEU A 79 5.58 -0.47 4.10
N LEU A 80 5.41 -1.38 5.07
CA LEU A 80 5.49 -2.83 4.85
C LEU A 80 4.40 -3.31 3.89
N SER A 81 3.21 -2.73 3.97
CA SER A 81 2.13 -3.01 3.02
C SER A 81 2.50 -2.57 1.60
N LEU A 82 3.05 -1.36 1.42
CA LEU A 82 3.53 -0.88 0.12
C LEU A 82 4.70 -1.72 -0.41
N ALA A 83 5.59 -2.17 0.46
CA ALA A 83 6.65 -3.11 0.11
C ALA A 83 6.08 -4.45 -0.40
N GLY A 84 4.92 -4.87 0.09
CA GLY A 84 4.29 -6.13 -0.23
C GLY A 84 4.78 -7.27 0.67
N VAL A 85 5.00 -6.97 1.95
CA VAL A 85 5.41 -7.97 2.95
C VAL A 85 4.15 -8.60 3.57
N PRO A 86 4.02 -9.94 3.61
CA PRO A 86 2.96 -10.60 4.36
C PRO A 86 3.09 -10.26 5.87
N PRO A 87 2.01 -10.14 6.62
CA PRO A 87 0.60 -10.37 6.29
C PRO A 87 -0.17 -9.11 5.86
N MET A 88 0.49 -8.08 5.37
CA MET A 88 -0.13 -6.81 5.00
C MET A 88 -1.00 -6.92 3.75
N VAL A 89 -2.04 -6.09 3.66
CA VAL A 89 -3.00 -6.09 2.53
C VAL A 89 -2.34 -5.84 1.18
N GLY A 90 -1.28 -5.03 1.12
CA GLY A 90 -0.56 -4.73 -0.12
C GLY A 90 0.13 -5.95 -0.74
N PHE A 91 0.49 -6.96 0.05
CA PHE A 91 0.97 -8.24 -0.46
C PHE A 91 -0.12 -8.93 -1.31
N TYR A 92 -1.33 -9.08 -0.76
CA TYR A 92 -2.45 -9.70 -1.46
C TYR A 92 -2.87 -8.89 -2.69
N ALA A 93 -2.84 -7.57 -2.61
CA ALA A 93 -3.15 -6.69 -3.73
C ALA A 93 -2.19 -6.90 -4.93
N LYS A 94 -0.89 -7.04 -4.66
CA LYS A 94 0.09 -7.37 -5.71
C LYS A 94 -0.10 -8.80 -6.21
N LEU A 95 -0.30 -9.74 -5.30
CA LEU A 95 -0.45 -11.16 -5.62
C LEU A 95 -1.62 -11.41 -6.55
N THR A 96 -2.79 -10.82 -6.30
CA THR A 96 -3.99 -11.00 -7.14
C THR A 96 -3.77 -10.51 -8.56
N VAL A 97 -3.12 -9.35 -8.74
CA VAL A 97 -2.78 -8.84 -10.07
C VAL A 97 -1.80 -9.77 -10.80
N LEU A 98 -0.78 -10.27 -10.09
CA LEU A 98 0.18 -11.22 -10.67
C LEU A 98 -0.48 -12.55 -11.04
N GLN A 99 -1.40 -13.06 -10.22
CA GLN A 99 -2.16 -14.28 -10.49
C GLN A 99 -2.97 -14.16 -11.79
N VAL A 100 -3.64 -13.04 -12.03
CA VAL A 100 -4.41 -12.83 -13.24
C VAL A 100 -3.52 -12.74 -14.48
N LEU A 101 -2.35 -12.08 -14.39
CA LEU A 101 -1.38 -12.05 -15.47
C LEU A 101 -0.90 -13.47 -15.85
N VAL A 102 -0.58 -14.28 -14.85
CA VAL A 102 -0.12 -15.68 -15.09
C VAL A 102 -1.26 -16.55 -15.59
N ALA A 103 -2.49 -16.38 -15.07
CA ALA A 103 -3.67 -17.14 -15.49
C ALA A 103 -4.05 -16.92 -16.95
N SER A 104 -3.61 -15.83 -17.57
CA SER A 104 -3.82 -15.58 -18.99
C SER A 104 -3.13 -16.61 -19.91
N GLY A 105 -2.07 -17.26 -19.44
CA GLY A 105 -1.25 -18.19 -20.21
C GLY A 105 -0.42 -17.56 -21.33
N GLN A 106 -0.50 -16.23 -21.52
CA GLN A 106 0.22 -15.53 -22.59
C GLN A 106 1.66 -15.24 -22.15
N THR A 107 2.64 -15.64 -22.96
CA THR A 107 4.08 -15.46 -22.68
C THR A 107 4.43 -14.00 -22.36
N PHE A 108 3.81 -13.04 -23.06
CA PHE A 108 4.02 -11.61 -22.82
C PHE A 108 3.56 -11.19 -21.42
N GLN A 109 2.37 -11.63 -20.98
CA GLN A 109 1.83 -11.28 -19.66
C GLN A 109 2.62 -11.94 -18.52
N ILE A 110 3.09 -13.16 -18.74
CA ILE A 110 4.00 -13.84 -17.79
C ILE A 110 5.32 -13.06 -17.68
N GLY A 111 5.86 -12.60 -18.79
CA GLY A 111 7.04 -11.72 -18.80
C GLY A 111 6.83 -10.42 -18.03
N LEU A 112 5.66 -9.78 -18.19
CA LEU A 112 5.28 -8.60 -17.43
C LEU A 112 5.14 -8.90 -15.93
N ALA A 113 4.61 -10.06 -15.55
CA ALA A 113 4.51 -10.46 -14.14
C ALA A 113 5.90 -10.61 -13.50
N ILE A 114 6.84 -11.26 -14.20
CA ILE A 114 8.23 -11.38 -13.73
C ILE A 114 8.88 -10.01 -13.57
N PHE A 115 8.73 -9.15 -14.58
CA PHE A 115 9.25 -7.77 -14.52
C PHE A 115 8.65 -6.99 -13.35
N ALA A 116 7.34 -7.09 -13.12
CA ALA A 116 6.66 -6.42 -12.01
C ALA A 116 7.16 -6.87 -10.63
N VAL A 117 7.46 -8.17 -10.47
CA VAL A 117 8.06 -8.70 -9.24
C VAL A 117 9.45 -8.09 -9.02
N LEU A 118 10.30 -8.08 -10.03
CA LEU A 118 11.65 -7.50 -9.93
C LEU A 118 11.60 -6.01 -9.57
N MET A 119 10.74 -5.23 -10.22
CA MET A 119 10.56 -3.81 -9.90
C MET A 119 9.97 -3.60 -8.50
N SER A 120 9.10 -4.50 -8.04
CA SER A 120 8.55 -4.47 -6.68
C SER A 120 9.62 -4.70 -5.61
N LEU A 121 10.62 -5.56 -5.87
CA LEU A 121 11.75 -5.77 -4.96
C LEU A 121 12.62 -4.51 -4.82
N ILE A 122 12.87 -3.81 -5.93
CA ILE A 122 13.57 -2.52 -5.89
C ILE A 122 12.77 -1.50 -5.06
N GLY A 123 11.45 -1.42 -5.27
CA GLY A 123 10.58 -0.55 -4.48
C GLY A 123 10.59 -0.88 -2.99
N ALA A 124 10.58 -2.17 -2.63
CA ALA A 124 10.63 -2.62 -1.24
C ALA A 124 11.88 -2.13 -0.51
N PHE A 125 13.04 -2.07 -1.18
CA PHE A 125 14.27 -1.53 -0.61
C PHE A 125 14.10 -0.10 -0.10
N TYR A 126 13.43 0.76 -0.88
CA TYR A 126 13.20 2.16 -0.48
C TYR A 126 12.28 2.27 0.74
N TYR A 127 11.22 1.48 0.80
CA TYR A 127 10.31 1.47 1.95
C TYR A 127 10.99 0.94 3.22
N LEU A 128 11.77 -0.13 3.11
CA LEU A 128 12.53 -0.67 4.24
C LEU A 128 13.62 0.30 4.72
N ARG A 129 14.22 1.08 3.82
CA ARG A 129 15.17 2.14 4.19
C ARG A 129 14.51 3.20 5.08
N VAL A 130 13.28 3.62 4.77
CA VAL A 130 12.54 4.57 5.63
C VAL A 130 12.29 3.97 7.01
N ILE A 131 11.82 2.71 7.07
CA ILE A 131 11.60 2.01 8.34
C ILE A 131 12.89 1.92 9.14
N LYS A 132 14.02 1.61 8.50
CA LYS A 132 15.34 1.56 9.15
C LYS A 132 15.68 2.90 9.81
N VAL A 133 15.50 4.01 9.11
CA VAL A 133 15.78 5.36 9.62
C VAL A 133 14.87 5.70 10.81
N MET A 134 13.58 5.37 10.72
CA MET A 134 12.61 5.63 11.79
C MET A 134 12.89 4.86 13.09
N TYR A 135 13.41 3.64 12.98
CA TYR A 135 13.53 2.74 14.13
C TYR A 135 14.95 2.63 14.70
N PHE A 136 15.98 2.78 13.87
CA PHE A 136 17.35 2.44 14.23
C PHE A 136 18.33 3.62 14.26
N ASP A 137 17.97 4.76 13.63
CA ASP A 137 18.83 5.94 13.64
C ASP A 137 18.53 6.81 14.89
N ALA A 138 19.48 7.67 15.24
CA ALA A 138 19.33 8.59 16.37
C ALA A 138 18.19 9.59 16.13
N PRO A 139 17.45 10.00 17.19
CA PRO A 139 16.35 10.93 17.05
C PRO A 139 16.77 12.27 16.46
N ASN A 140 16.00 12.77 15.50
CA ASN A 140 16.20 14.11 14.95
C ASN A 140 15.81 15.18 15.99
N PRO A 141 16.73 16.05 16.42
CA PRO A 141 16.44 17.08 17.41
C PRO A 141 15.48 18.17 16.91
N GLN A 142 15.26 18.26 15.59
CA GLN A 142 14.36 19.22 14.97
C GLN A 142 12.90 18.74 14.95
N LEU A 143 12.65 17.45 15.24
CA LEU A 143 11.28 16.96 15.35
C LEU A 143 10.51 17.71 16.45
N PRO A 144 9.28 18.15 16.17
CA PRO A 144 8.48 18.90 17.13
C PRO A 144 8.32 18.12 18.44
N LYS A 145 8.65 18.72 19.57
CA LYS A 145 8.53 18.08 20.89
C LYS A 145 7.07 17.82 21.27
N GLU A 146 6.17 18.70 20.85
CA GLU A 146 4.73 18.56 21.04
C GLU A 146 4.02 18.56 19.69
N LEU A 147 3.31 17.48 19.39
CA LEU A 147 2.37 17.41 18.28
C LEU A 147 0.97 17.68 18.84
N HIS A 148 0.41 18.80 18.48
CA HIS A 148 -0.99 19.12 18.77
C HIS A 148 -1.92 18.39 17.77
N ALA A 149 -1.77 17.06 17.67
CA ALA A 149 -2.70 16.27 16.90
C ALA A 149 -4.00 16.13 17.70
N GLY A 150 -5.09 16.61 17.14
CA GLY A 150 -6.42 16.36 17.68
C GLY A 150 -6.69 14.85 17.83
N LEU A 151 -7.59 14.50 18.74
CA LEU A 151 -7.99 13.09 18.94
C LEU A 151 -8.56 12.48 17.66
N ASP A 152 -9.24 13.27 16.83
CA ASP A 152 -9.78 12.94 15.53
C ASP A 152 -8.71 12.45 14.55
N VAL A 153 -7.62 13.21 14.39
CA VAL A 153 -6.50 12.85 13.50
C VAL A 153 -5.81 11.57 13.98
N ARG A 154 -5.58 11.46 15.29
CA ARG A 154 -4.99 10.25 15.89
C ARG A 154 -5.88 9.03 15.67
N ALA A 155 -7.19 9.17 15.86
CA ALA A 155 -8.15 8.10 15.64
C ALA A 155 -8.18 7.67 14.16
N VAL A 156 -8.26 8.61 13.21
CA VAL A 156 -8.28 8.32 11.77
C VAL A 156 -7.02 7.58 11.33
N LEU A 157 -5.83 8.03 11.72
CA LEU A 157 -4.58 7.36 11.35
C LEU A 157 -4.46 5.96 11.97
N SER A 158 -4.87 5.81 13.24
CA SER A 158 -4.83 4.51 13.92
C SER A 158 -5.83 3.51 13.32
N ILE A 159 -7.05 3.94 13.03
CA ILE A 159 -8.08 3.12 12.39
C ILE A 159 -7.63 2.71 11.00
N ASN A 160 -7.08 3.64 10.21
CA ASN A 160 -6.60 3.34 8.87
C ASN A 160 -5.44 2.34 8.89
N GLY A 161 -4.46 2.51 9.80
CA GLY A 161 -3.38 1.53 9.99
C GLY A 161 -3.89 0.16 10.43
N ALA A 162 -4.89 0.11 11.32
CA ALA A 162 -5.54 -1.12 11.72
C ALA A 162 -6.28 -1.80 10.55
N LEU A 163 -6.94 -1.03 9.67
CA LEU A 163 -7.59 -1.56 8.47
C LEU A 163 -6.58 -2.17 7.48
N VAL A 164 -5.38 -1.59 7.34
CA VAL A 164 -4.31 -2.17 6.51
C VAL A 164 -3.90 -3.56 7.01
N LEU A 165 -3.82 -3.75 8.33
CA LEU A 165 -3.58 -5.07 8.93
C LEU A 165 -4.78 -6.00 8.79
N LEU A 166 -5.98 -5.52 9.12
CA LEU A 166 -7.19 -6.32 9.11
C LEU A 166 -7.48 -6.88 7.72
N PHE A 167 -7.43 -6.04 6.69
CA PHE A 167 -7.62 -6.50 5.31
C PHE A 167 -6.46 -7.36 4.80
N GLY A 168 -5.28 -7.27 5.41
CA GLY A 168 -4.20 -8.20 5.15
C GLY A 168 -4.45 -9.59 5.74
N LEU A 169 -4.99 -9.66 6.95
CA LEU A 169 -5.33 -10.93 7.60
C LEU A 169 -6.61 -11.56 7.00
N MET A 170 -7.55 -10.73 6.55
CA MET A 170 -8.85 -11.16 6.01
C MET A 170 -9.15 -10.47 4.66
N PRO A 171 -8.36 -10.75 3.59
CA PRO A 171 -8.52 -10.07 2.30
C PRO A 171 -9.81 -10.47 1.56
N ALA A 172 -10.35 -11.65 1.86
CA ALA A 172 -11.48 -12.24 1.13
C ALA A 172 -12.73 -11.34 1.12
N GLY A 173 -13.04 -10.66 2.23
CA GLY A 173 -14.21 -9.79 2.33
C GLY A 173 -14.14 -8.60 1.37
N LEU A 174 -13.02 -7.88 1.36
CA LEU A 174 -12.81 -6.73 0.47
C LEU A 174 -12.72 -7.17 -1.00
N MET A 175 -12.05 -8.29 -1.27
CA MET A 175 -11.97 -8.87 -2.63
C MET A 175 -13.36 -9.24 -3.15
N ALA A 176 -14.21 -9.85 -2.34
CA ALA A 176 -15.57 -10.22 -2.73
C ALA A 176 -16.42 -8.98 -3.09
N ILE A 177 -16.28 -7.89 -2.33
CA ILE A 177 -16.96 -6.62 -2.64
C ILE A 177 -16.48 -6.06 -3.99
N CYS A 178 -15.17 -6.06 -4.24
CA CYS A 178 -14.61 -5.61 -5.51
C CYS A 178 -15.10 -6.47 -6.69
N ALA A 179 -15.07 -7.80 -6.54
CA ALA A 179 -15.54 -8.73 -7.56
C ALA A 179 -17.06 -8.54 -7.85
N PHE A 180 -17.87 -8.38 -6.82
CA PHE A 180 -19.30 -8.13 -6.98
C PHE A 180 -19.59 -6.82 -7.72
N ALA A 181 -18.86 -5.75 -7.38
CA ALA A 181 -19.01 -4.44 -8.02
C ALA A 181 -18.64 -4.50 -9.52
N ILE A 182 -17.51 -5.11 -9.85
CA ILE A 182 -17.06 -5.27 -11.24
C ILE A 182 -18.00 -6.18 -12.03
N HIS A 183 -18.43 -7.31 -11.45
CA HIS A 183 -19.36 -8.20 -12.13
C HIS A 183 -20.67 -7.50 -12.46
N ARG A 184 -21.21 -6.69 -11.54
CA ARG A 184 -22.41 -5.88 -11.81
C ARG A 184 -22.19 -4.84 -12.91
N MET A 185 -21.03 -4.17 -12.89
CA MET A 185 -20.72 -3.14 -13.88
C MET A 185 -20.58 -3.71 -15.30
N LEU A 186 -20.01 -4.91 -15.44
CA LEU A 186 -19.80 -5.53 -16.76
C LEU A 186 -21.05 -6.24 -17.31
N ASN A 187 -22.07 -6.49 -16.47
CA ASN A 187 -23.34 -7.08 -16.89
C ASN A 187 -24.49 -6.04 -17.01
N ALA A 188 -24.21 -4.77 -16.77
CA ALA A 188 -25.17 -3.68 -16.96
C ALA A 188 -25.10 -3.13 -18.38
#